data_205edb74f5567bcdd7e4d436289a1b1d
#
_entry.id   205edb74f5567bcdd7e4d436289a1b1d
#
_cell.length_a   1.000
_cell.length_b   1.000
_cell.length_c   1.000
_cell.angle_alpha   90.00
_cell.angle_beta   90.00
_cell.angle_gamma   90.00
#
_symmetry.space_group_name_H-M   'P 1'
#
loop_
_entity.id
_entity.type
_entity.pdbx_description
1 polymer ?
#
loop_
_entity_poly.entity_id
_entity_poly.type
_entity_poly.pdbx_seq_one_letter_code
_entity_poly.pdbx_strand_id
1 'polypeptide(L)'
;MKKRHMNKSGFWKEHWLIVLLIGLALCTSLCGCRYSLIRFESMEAAVEYYDNNGELRRVFEGIDTAFVAYESVPNGYGSVVLAQDKTDQKYRRVETIPINAMIAENYFIRIFNYDFTDDVYMEVTMLQDTPQYNSLEISNDYGWNFQKMDFVEPYNHVSVASFSAEAGQYSIRMNGQIVKFTLR
;
A
#
# COMPACT_ATOMS: atom_id res chain seq x y z
N MET A 1 41.76 40.09 -43.25
CA MET A 1 41.09 38.82 -42.89
C MET A 1 41.28 38.56 -41.40
N LYS A 2 40.19 38.72 -40.58
CA LYS A 2 40.21 38.45 -39.11
C LYS A 2 39.69 37.03 -38.88
N LYS A 3 40.55 36.12 -38.46
CA LYS A 3 40.14 34.76 -38.03
C LYS A 3 39.39 34.89 -36.70
N ARG A 4 38.09 34.53 -36.69
CA ARG A 4 37.32 34.35 -35.50
C ARG A 4 37.79 33.06 -34.80
N HIS A 5 38.43 33.18 -33.66
CA HIS A 5 38.65 32.07 -32.76
C HIS A 5 37.30 31.67 -32.15
N MET A 6 36.77 30.57 -32.59
CA MET A 6 35.60 29.94 -31.94
C MET A 6 36.03 29.36 -30.59
N ASN A 7 35.42 29.88 -29.52
CA ASN A 7 35.73 29.48 -28.16
C ASN A 7 35.13 28.07 -27.91
N LYS A 8 35.98 27.05 -28.00
CA LYS A 8 35.59 25.64 -27.82
C LYS A 8 35.20 25.29 -26.40
N SER A 9 35.42 26.14 -25.40
CA SER A 9 35.15 25.85 -23.98
C SER A 9 33.65 25.93 -23.58
N GLY A 10 32.85 26.72 -24.32
CA GLY A 10 31.43 26.84 -24.06
C GLY A 10 30.61 25.62 -24.48
N PHE A 11 30.97 25.03 -25.62
CA PHE A 11 30.25 23.88 -26.19
C PHE A 11 30.30 22.62 -25.31
N TRP A 12 31.40 22.38 -24.62
CA TRP A 12 31.55 21.23 -23.72
C TRP A 12 30.74 21.37 -22.42
N LYS A 13 30.60 22.58 -21.89
CA LYS A 13 29.83 22.81 -20.65
C LYS A 13 28.34 22.58 -20.86
N GLU A 14 27.79 22.99 -21.99
CA GLU A 14 26.36 22.78 -22.28
C GLU A 14 26.05 21.31 -22.52
N HIS A 15 26.90 20.55 -23.16
CA HIS A 15 26.70 19.12 -23.37
C HIS A 15 26.75 18.32 -22.06
N TRP A 16 27.64 18.69 -21.14
CA TRP A 16 27.71 18.07 -19.83
C TRP A 16 26.46 18.31 -19.01
N LEU A 17 25.88 19.48 -19.09
CA LEU A 17 24.65 19.84 -18.40
C LEU A 17 23.45 19.03 -18.93
N ILE A 18 23.37 18.84 -20.23
CA ILE A 18 22.33 18.03 -20.89
C ILE A 18 22.49 16.55 -20.51
N VAL A 19 23.70 16.00 -20.50
CA VAL A 19 23.97 14.62 -20.08
C VAL A 19 23.59 14.40 -18.59
N LEU A 20 23.89 15.39 -17.75
CA LEU A 20 23.56 15.35 -16.32
C LEU A 20 22.06 15.43 -16.10
N LEU A 21 21.33 16.27 -16.84
CA LEU A 21 19.87 16.38 -16.79
C LEU A 21 19.17 15.10 -17.32
N ILE A 22 19.70 14.51 -18.41
CA ILE A 22 19.19 13.23 -18.93
C ILE A 22 19.48 12.11 -17.94
N GLY A 23 20.66 12.07 -17.32
CA GLY A 23 21.00 11.13 -16.26
C GLY A 23 20.09 11.26 -15.04
N LEU A 24 19.80 12.49 -14.61
CA LEU A 24 18.87 12.74 -13.51
C LEU A 24 17.43 12.33 -13.86
N ALA A 25 16.97 12.63 -15.07
CA ALA A 25 15.64 12.25 -15.56
C ALA A 25 15.51 10.74 -15.72
N LEU A 26 16.54 10.03 -16.14
CA LEU A 26 16.59 8.57 -16.19
C LEU A 26 16.62 7.98 -14.78
N CYS A 27 17.38 8.54 -13.85
CA CYS A 27 17.34 8.10 -12.45
C CYS A 27 15.97 8.31 -11.82
N THR A 28 15.28 9.40 -12.06
CA THR A 28 13.93 9.65 -11.53
C THR A 28 12.87 8.78 -12.20
N SER A 29 13.01 8.43 -13.46
CA SER A 29 12.09 7.51 -14.15
C SER A 29 12.34 6.05 -13.81
N LEU A 30 13.56 5.67 -13.42
CA LEU A 30 13.89 4.33 -12.91
C LEU A 30 13.53 4.17 -11.42
N CYS A 31 13.41 5.27 -10.68
CA CYS A 31 12.94 5.27 -9.27
C CYS A 31 11.43 5.10 -9.10
N GLY A 32 10.68 4.82 -10.15
CA GLY A 32 9.33 4.26 -10.07
C GLY A 32 9.32 2.79 -9.64
N CYS A 33 10.25 2.41 -8.74
CA CYS A 33 10.25 1.08 -8.15
C CYS A 33 9.02 0.93 -7.28
N ARG A 34 8.06 0.12 -7.73
CA ARG A 34 6.85 -0.28 -6.98
C ARG A 34 7.18 -1.05 -5.69
N TYR A 35 8.44 -1.37 -5.49
CA TYR A 35 8.97 -2.09 -4.33
C TYR A 35 10.03 -1.24 -3.62
N SER A 36 10.02 -1.29 -2.31
CA SER A 36 11.13 -0.76 -1.52
C SER A 36 12.42 -1.51 -1.86
N LEU A 37 13.54 -0.79 -1.87
CA LEU A 37 14.87 -1.40 -1.99
C LEU A 37 15.28 -2.15 -0.72
N ILE A 38 14.62 -1.88 0.40
CA ILE A 38 14.87 -2.53 1.68
C ILE A 38 14.28 -3.94 1.64
N ARG A 39 15.08 -4.91 2.08
CA ARG A 39 14.73 -6.33 2.13
C ARG A 39 14.75 -6.82 3.56
N PHE A 40 13.77 -7.63 3.90
CA PHE A 40 13.60 -8.20 5.23
C PHE A 40 13.70 -9.71 5.17
N GLU A 41 14.32 -10.30 6.18
CA GLU A 41 14.43 -11.77 6.29
C GLU A 41 13.08 -12.43 6.65
N SER A 42 12.20 -11.68 7.33
CA SER A 42 10.86 -12.15 7.71
C SER A 42 9.85 -11.01 7.71
N MET A 43 8.57 -11.35 7.85
CA MET A 43 7.49 -10.37 7.99
C MET A 43 7.58 -9.63 9.33
N GLU A 44 7.99 -10.30 10.39
CA GLU A 44 8.23 -9.70 11.71
C GLU A 44 9.33 -8.64 11.63
N ALA A 45 10.44 -8.95 10.93
CA ALA A 45 11.53 -7.99 10.72
C ALA A 45 11.07 -6.75 9.92
N ALA A 46 10.13 -6.93 9.01
CA ALA A 46 9.52 -5.81 8.30
C ALA A 46 8.65 -4.97 9.24
N VAL A 47 7.83 -5.60 10.06
CA VAL A 47 6.99 -4.90 11.04
C VAL A 47 7.87 -4.11 12.02
N GLU A 48 8.88 -4.73 12.61
CA GLU A 48 9.82 -4.08 13.53
C GLU A 48 10.52 -2.86 12.90
N TYR A 49 10.86 -2.95 11.62
CA TYR A 49 11.49 -1.84 10.90
C TYR A 49 10.55 -0.63 10.74
N TYR A 50 9.27 -0.87 10.46
CA TYR A 50 8.29 0.22 10.27
C TYR A 50 7.72 0.72 11.59
N ASP A 51 7.73 -0.11 12.61
CA ASP A 51 7.31 0.21 13.96
C ASP A 51 8.11 -0.60 14.97
N ASN A 52 9.06 0.04 15.67
CA ASN A 52 9.97 -0.61 16.62
C ASN A 52 9.25 -1.37 17.75
N ASN A 53 7.98 -1.06 17.99
CA ASN A 53 7.15 -1.71 18.99
C ASN A 53 5.97 -2.46 18.35
N GLY A 54 6.01 -2.62 17.03
CA GLY A 54 4.98 -3.33 16.28
C GLY A 54 5.02 -4.83 16.55
N GLU A 55 3.87 -5.40 16.88
CA GLU A 55 3.70 -6.83 17.02
C GLU A 55 2.81 -7.36 15.90
N LEU A 56 3.33 -8.29 15.09
CA LEU A 56 2.57 -8.94 14.04
C LEU A 56 1.36 -9.66 14.62
N ARG A 57 0.17 -9.33 14.13
CA ARG A 57 -1.08 -9.93 14.59
C ARG A 57 -1.68 -10.89 13.57
N ARG A 58 -1.65 -10.53 12.30
CA ARG A 58 -2.25 -11.36 11.26
C ARG A 58 -1.62 -11.13 9.90
N VAL A 59 -1.60 -12.19 9.11
CA VAL A 59 -1.19 -12.17 7.70
C VAL A 59 -2.38 -12.62 6.86
N PHE A 60 -2.66 -11.86 5.79
CA PHE A 60 -3.62 -12.21 4.75
C PHE A 60 -2.81 -12.46 3.48
N GLU A 61 -2.66 -13.73 3.13
CA GLU A 61 -1.89 -14.13 1.96
C GLU A 61 -2.70 -13.88 0.69
N GLY A 62 -2.06 -13.27 -0.30
CA GLY A 62 -2.49 -13.18 -1.68
C GLY A 62 -1.74 -14.17 -2.55
N ILE A 63 -1.74 -13.94 -3.87
CA ILE A 63 -1.03 -14.76 -4.86
C ILE A 63 0.47 -14.40 -4.89
N ASP A 64 0.78 -13.12 -4.96
CA ASP A 64 2.15 -12.59 -5.08
C ASP A 64 2.54 -11.67 -3.92
N THR A 65 1.61 -11.31 -3.07
CA THR A 65 1.81 -10.38 -1.95
C THR A 65 1.13 -10.89 -0.68
N ALA A 66 1.46 -10.28 0.44
CA ALA A 66 0.79 -10.51 1.71
C ALA A 66 0.48 -9.18 2.40
N PHE A 67 -0.75 -9.03 2.86
CA PHE A 67 -1.14 -7.93 3.73
C PHE A 67 -0.87 -8.32 5.18
N VAL A 68 -0.02 -7.58 5.85
CA VAL A 68 0.39 -7.83 7.22
C VAL A 68 -0.24 -6.78 8.13
N ALA A 69 -1.03 -7.24 9.08
CA ALA A 69 -1.63 -6.43 10.13
C ALA A 69 -0.82 -6.57 11.41
N TYR A 70 -0.51 -5.46 12.07
CA TYR A 70 0.25 -5.46 13.30
C TYR A 70 -0.32 -4.47 14.31
N GLU A 71 -0.08 -4.75 15.57
CA GLU A 71 -0.40 -3.85 16.68
C GLU A 71 0.82 -2.97 16.95
N SER A 72 0.59 -1.67 17.01
CA SER A 72 1.58 -0.65 17.34
C SER A 72 1.39 -0.21 18.79
N VAL A 73 2.45 -0.27 19.59
CA VAL A 73 2.36 0.16 21.00
C VAL A 73 2.51 1.70 21.08
N PRO A 74 1.74 2.43 21.87
CA PRO A 74 0.90 1.93 22.97
C PRO A 74 -0.58 1.69 22.63
N ASN A 75 -1.07 1.45 21.52
CA ASN A 75 -2.46 1.08 21.20
C ASN A 75 -2.85 1.52 19.78
N GLY A 76 -1.99 1.25 18.81
CA GLY A 76 -2.26 1.58 17.42
C GLY A 76 -2.49 0.33 16.58
N TYR A 77 -3.06 0.54 15.42
CA TYR A 77 -3.13 -0.44 14.35
C TYR A 77 -2.26 0.03 13.19
N GLY A 78 -1.43 -0.86 12.68
CA GLY A 78 -0.66 -0.63 11.48
C GLY A 78 -0.87 -1.75 10.47
N SER A 79 -0.59 -1.43 9.22
CA SER A 79 -0.59 -2.42 8.16
C SER A 79 0.48 -2.14 7.12
N VAL A 80 0.99 -3.20 6.52
CA VAL A 80 1.96 -3.13 5.44
C VAL A 80 1.69 -4.24 4.44
N VAL A 81 1.88 -3.97 3.15
CA VAL A 81 1.84 -5.01 2.12
C VAL A 81 3.26 -5.38 1.74
N LEU A 82 3.54 -6.65 1.77
CA LEU A 82 4.85 -7.23 1.48
C LEU A 82 4.75 -8.14 0.26
N ALA A 83 5.79 -8.16 -0.57
CA ALA A 83 6.00 -9.15 -1.61
C ALA A 83 7.24 -9.96 -1.27
N GLN A 84 7.17 -11.27 -1.46
CA GLN A 84 8.31 -12.14 -1.31
C GLN A 84 9.04 -12.29 -2.64
N ASP A 85 10.34 -12.03 -2.65
CA ASP A 85 11.17 -12.30 -3.83
C ASP A 85 11.39 -13.82 -3.97
N LYS A 86 11.00 -14.36 -5.11
CA LYS A 86 11.13 -15.82 -5.40
C LYS A 86 12.59 -16.29 -5.46
N THR A 87 13.54 -15.37 -5.64
CA THR A 87 14.97 -15.68 -5.81
C THR A 87 15.69 -15.82 -4.48
N ASP A 88 15.51 -14.88 -3.57
CA ASP A 88 16.21 -14.83 -2.29
C ASP A 88 15.30 -15.06 -1.08
N GLN A 89 14.00 -15.27 -1.32
CA GLN A 89 12.96 -15.51 -0.32
C GLN A 89 12.78 -14.36 0.69
N LYS A 90 13.35 -13.19 0.41
CA LYS A 90 13.24 -12.02 1.27
C LYS A 90 12.00 -11.20 0.95
N TYR A 91 11.50 -10.53 1.96
CA TYR A 91 10.33 -9.67 1.85
C TYR A 91 10.72 -8.24 1.49
N ARG A 92 9.89 -7.60 0.69
CA ARG A 92 10.00 -6.18 0.34
C ARG A 92 8.66 -5.53 0.53
N ARG A 93 8.65 -4.31 1.05
CA ARG A 93 7.43 -3.53 1.07
C ARG A 93 7.02 -3.20 -0.35
N VAL A 94 5.77 -3.46 -0.64
CA VAL A 94 5.11 -2.89 -1.81
C VAL A 94 4.72 -1.46 -1.45
N GLU A 95 5.24 -0.47 -2.17
CA GLU A 95 4.84 0.92 -1.94
C GLU A 95 3.36 1.06 -2.25
N THR A 96 2.62 1.33 -1.19
CA THR A 96 1.19 1.46 -1.24
C THR A 96 0.83 2.94 -1.19
N ILE A 97 0.49 3.50 -2.32
CA ILE A 97 -0.51 4.56 -2.26
C ILE A 97 -1.83 3.79 -2.25
N PRO A 98 -2.63 3.84 -1.18
CA PRO A 98 -3.94 3.22 -1.21
C PRO A 98 -4.68 3.83 -2.40
N ILE A 99 -5.00 3.01 -3.38
CA ILE A 99 -5.59 3.46 -4.65
C ILE A 99 -6.94 4.11 -4.39
N ASN A 100 -7.61 3.69 -3.31
CA ASN A 100 -8.84 4.28 -2.85
C ASN A 100 -8.88 4.26 -1.32
N ALA A 101 -8.75 5.42 -0.71
CA ALA A 101 -9.17 5.64 0.67
C ALA A 101 -10.47 6.44 0.63
N MET A 102 -11.48 5.97 1.30
CA MET A 102 -12.76 6.68 1.41
C MET A 102 -13.27 6.67 2.85
N ILE A 103 -13.94 7.74 3.20
CA ILE A 103 -14.72 7.80 4.44
C ILE A 103 -16.18 7.67 4.02
N ALA A 104 -16.83 6.63 4.50
CA ALA A 104 -18.26 6.41 4.31
C ALA A 104 -18.93 6.47 5.69
N GLU A 105 -19.55 7.59 5.99
CA GLU A 105 -20.14 7.89 7.30
C GLU A 105 -19.14 7.67 8.45
N ASN A 106 -19.21 6.50 9.12
CA ASN A 106 -18.42 6.15 10.29
C ASN A 106 -17.33 5.11 9.99
N TYR A 107 -17.04 4.87 8.73
CA TYR A 107 -16.06 3.88 8.29
C TYR A 107 -14.94 4.53 7.50
N PHE A 108 -13.73 4.09 7.78
CA PHE A 108 -12.58 4.35 6.95
C PHE A 108 -12.25 3.08 6.16
N ILE A 109 -12.25 3.19 4.84
CA ILE A 109 -12.03 2.06 3.94
C ILE A 109 -10.77 2.34 3.16
N ARG A 110 -9.83 1.40 3.18
CA ARG A 110 -8.64 1.41 2.34
C ARG A 110 -8.68 0.21 1.40
N ILE A 111 -8.44 0.47 0.13
CA ILE A 111 -8.35 -0.58 -0.88
C ILE A 111 -6.95 -0.52 -1.47
N PHE A 112 -6.27 -1.65 -1.43
CA PHE A 112 -4.95 -1.85 -1.98
C PHE A 112 -5.09 -2.78 -3.19
N ASN A 113 -4.88 -2.24 -4.35
CA ASN A 113 -4.91 -2.93 -5.63
C ASN A 113 -3.66 -2.51 -6.41
N TYR A 114 -2.98 -3.45 -7.04
CA TYR A 114 -1.71 -3.23 -7.72
C TYR A 114 -1.79 -3.69 -9.17
N ASP A 115 -1.34 -2.85 -10.11
CA ASP A 115 -1.36 -3.13 -11.54
C ASP A 115 -0.53 -4.35 -11.98
N PHE A 116 0.32 -4.89 -11.09
CA PHE A 116 1.23 -6.00 -11.40
C PHE A 116 0.85 -7.33 -10.71
N THR A 117 -0.25 -7.34 -9.99
CA THR A 117 -0.79 -8.53 -9.30
C THR A 117 -2.32 -8.44 -9.26
N ASP A 118 -2.97 -9.58 -9.22
CA ASP A 118 -4.43 -9.68 -9.05
C ASP A 118 -4.85 -9.58 -7.57
N ASP A 119 -3.87 -9.40 -6.65
CA ASP A 119 -4.14 -9.29 -5.23
C ASP A 119 -4.83 -7.95 -4.91
N VAL A 120 -5.97 -8.05 -4.26
CA VAL A 120 -6.69 -6.92 -3.71
C VAL A 120 -6.88 -7.13 -2.21
N TYR A 121 -6.54 -6.12 -1.44
CA TYR A 121 -6.82 -6.09 -0.01
C TYR A 121 -7.76 -4.94 0.29
N MET A 122 -8.85 -5.24 0.96
CA MET A 122 -9.75 -4.22 1.47
C MET A 122 -9.72 -4.23 2.99
N GLU A 123 -9.35 -3.12 3.55
CA GLU A 123 -9.36 -2.86 4.98
C GLU A 123 -10.50 -1.91 5.30
N VAL A 124 -11.34 -2.30 6.23
CA VAL A 124 -12.43 -1.48 6.75
C VAL A 124 -12.21 -1.27 8.24
N THR A 125 -12.09 -0.02 8.64
CA THR A 125 -11.94 0.39 10.03
C THR A 125 -13.17 1.19 10.44
N MET A 126 -13.79 0.82 11.55
CA MET A 126 -14.85 1.61 12.13
C MET A 126 -14.23 2.77 12.92
N LEU A 127 -14.66 3.99 12.61
CA LEU A 127 -14.20 5.17 13.33
C LEU A 127 -14.79 5.16 14.74
N GLN A 128 -14.01 5.59 15.72
CA GLN A 128 -14.47 5.75 17.10
C GLN A 128 -15.69 6.68 17.18
N ASP A 129 -16.49 6.50 18.21
CA ASP A 129 -17.68 7.30 18.51
C ASP A 129 -18.94 6.99 17.67
N THR A 130 -19.08 5.75 17.23
CA THR A 130 -20.34 5.31 16.64
C THR A 130 -21.12 4.44 17.67
N PRO A 131 -21.78 5.06 18.66
CA PRO A 131 -22.39 4.33 19.80
C PRO A 131 -23.48 3.35 19.37
N GLN A 132 -23.97 3.49 18.16
CA GLN A 132 -25.05 2.63 17.63
C GLN A 132 -24.53 1.28 17.08
N TYR A 133 -23.23 1.10 16.92
CA TYR A 133 -22.67 -0.14 16.39
C TYR A 133 -21.69 -0.77 17.36
N ASN A 134 -22.09 -1.90 17.94
CA ASN A 134 -21.22 -2.70 18.80
C ASN A 134 -20.33 -3.66 17.99
N SER A 135 -20.53 -3.74 16.69
CA SER A 135 -19.77 -4.61 15.80
C SER A 135 -19.79 -4.08 14.36
N LEU A 136 -18.76 -4.41 13.61
CA LEU A 136 -18.70 -4.18 12.18
C LEU A 136 -19.20 -5.42 11.44
N GLU A 137 -20.37 -5.31 10.81
CA GLU A 137 -20.93 -6.35 9.96
C GLU A 137 -20.73 -5.99 8.49
N ILE A 138 -20.00 -6.85 7.75
CA ILE A 138 -19.75 -6.66 6.34
C ILE A 138 -20.33 -7.82 5.57
N SER A 139 -21.12 -7.53 4.54
CA SER A 139 -21.60 -8.50 3.57
C SER A 139 -21.35 -8.03 2.14
N ASN A 140 -21.27 -8.99 1.23
CA ASN A 140 -21.06 -8.75 -0.19
C ASN A 140 -21.64 -9.90 -1.02
N ASP A 141 -21.88 -9.63 -2.31
CA ASP A 141 -22.46 -10.61 -3.23
C ASP A 141 -21.37 -11.37 -4.03
N TYR A 142 -20.07 -11.16 -3.71
CA TYR A 142 -18.92 -11.69 -4.45
C TYR A 142 -18.25 -12.88 -3.76
N GLY A 143 -18.66 -13.21 -2.54
CA GLY A 143 -18.05 -14.28 -1.74
C GLY A 143 -16.73 -13.88 -1.06
N TRP A 144 -16.41 -12.59 -1.00
CA TRP A 144 -15.22 -12.10 -0.29
C TRP A 144 -15.38 -12.31 1.21
N ASN A 145 -14.37 -12.91 1.82
CA ASN A 145 -14.38 -13.25 3.24
C ASN A 145 -13.67 -12.16 4.07
N PHE A 146 -14.44 -11.36 4.76
CA PHE A 146 -13.94 -10.35 5.70
C PHE A 146 -13.64 -10.98 7.06
N GLN A 147 -12.38 -10.89 7.45
CA GLN A 147 -11.93 -11.40 8.75
C GLN A 147 -11.78 -10.24 9.72
N LYS A 148 -12.49 -10.36 10.84
CA LYS A 148 -12.46 -9.35 11.89
C LYS A 148 -11.19 -9.47 12.73
N MET A 149 -10.69 -8.33 13.15
CA MET A 149 -9.59 -8.19 14.10
C MET A 149 -9.99 -7.17 15.15
N ASP A 150 -9.86 -7.55 16.40
CA ASP A 150 -10.10 -6.65 17.52
C ASP A 150 -8.74 -6.12 18.00
N PHE A 151 -8.62 -4.80 18.05
CA PHE A 151 -7.45 -4.11 18.60
C PHE A 151 -7.88 -3.33 19.84
N VAL A 152 -6.95 -3.21 20.79
CA VAL A 152 -7.13 -2.31 21.92
C VAL A 152 -6.97 -0.90 21.37
N GLU A 153 -7.94 -0.05 21.51
CA GLU A 153 -8.01 1.36 21.05
C GLU A 153 -6.88 1.92 20.17
N PRO A 154 -7.12 2.89 19.30
CA PRO A 154 -8.40 3.58 19.02
C PRO A 154 -9.28 2.87 17.99
N TYR A 155 -8.84 1.77 17.43
CA TYR A 155 -9.52 1.06 16.33
C TYR A 155 -10.03 -0.29 16.83
N ASN A 156 -11.17 -0.28 17.55
CA ASN A 156 -11.71 -1.51 18.13
C ASN A 156 -12.17 -2.54 17.09
N HIS A 157 -12.51 -2.10 15.89
CA HIS A 157 -13.06 -2.99 14.87
C HIS A 157 -12.41 -2.74 13.51
N VAL A 158 -11.53 -3.65 13.13
CA VAL A 158 -10.92 -3.71 11.81
C VAL A 158 -11.34 -5.01 11.15
N SER A 159 -11.72 -4.94 9.89
CA SER A 159 -11.98 -6.12 9.07
C SER A 159 -11.17 -6.04 7.78
N VAL A 160 -10.51 -7.13 7.44
CA VAL A 160 -9.70 -7.22 6.23
C VAL A 160 -10.18 -8.39 5.38
N ALA A 161 -10.28 -8.17 4.08
CA ALA A 161 -10.45 -9.23 3.10
C ALA A 161 -9.28 -9.20 2.11
N SER A 162 -8.78 -10.40 1.76
CA SER A 162 -7.91 -10.64 0.61
C SER A 162 -8.72 -11.35 -0.46
N PHE A 163 -8.69 -10.83 -1.68
CA PHE A 163 -9.43 -11.42 -2.79
C PHE A 163 -8.78 -11.04 -4.12
N SER A 164 -9.19 -11.71 -5.19
CA SER A 164 -8.85 -11.35 -6.56
C SER A 164 -10.09 -10.80 -7.25
N ALA A 165 -9.95 -9.69 -7.97
CA ALA A 165 -11.06 -9.11 -8.73
C ALA A 165 -10.53 -8.31 -9.92
N GLU A 166 -11.27 -8.35 -11.01
CA GLU A 166 -10.99 -7.54 -12.21
C GLU A 166 -11.31 -6.06 -11.96
N ALA A 167 -10.78 -5.19 -12.82
CA ALA A 167 -11.16 -3.79 -12.82
C ALA A 167 -12.68 -3.63 -13.06
N GLY A 168 -13.34 -2.83 -12.24
CA GLY A 168 -14.79 -2.69 -12.33
C GLY A 168 -15.42 -1.96 -11.15
N GLN A 169 -16.74 -1.85 -11.19
CA GLN A 169 -17.51 -1.26 -10.10
C GLN A 169 -18.05 -2.36 -9.18
N TYR A 170 -17.86 -2.17 -7.91
CA TYR A 170 -18.23 -3.10 -6.84
C TYR A 170 -19.00 -2.41 -5.73
N SER A 171 -19.66 -3.20 -4.90
CA SER A 171 -20.33 -2.69 -3.71
C SER A 171 -20.27 -3.69 -2.57
N ILE A 172 -20.15 -3.19 -1.35
CA ILE A 172 -20.29 -3.95 -0.12
C ILE A 172 -21.37 -3.32 0.74
N ARG A 173 -21.92 -4.09 1.66
CA ARG A 173 -22.81 -3.58 2.71
C ARG A 173 -22.09 -3.60 4.04
N MET A 174 -22.11 -2.48 4.73
CA MET A 174 -21.54 -2.33 6.07
C MET A 174 -22.64 -1.86 7.00
N ASN A 175 -22.97 -2.68 8.00
CA ASN A 175 -24.08 -2.43 8.93
C ASN A 175 -25.38 -1.99 8.20
N GLY A 176 -25.68 -2.65 7.08
CA GLY A 176 -26.85 -2.35 6.25
C GLY A 176 -26.69 -1.24 5.21
N GLN A 177 -25.65 -0.45 5.27
CA GLN A 177 -25.38 0.62 4.30
C GLN A 177 -24.58 0.10 3.08
N ILE A 178 -24.94 0.54 1.90
CA ILE A 178 -24.25 0.16 0.65
C ILE A 178 -23.16 1.15 0.35
N VAL A 179 -21.94 0.65 0.25
CA VAL A 179 -20.75 1.42 -0.19
C VAL A 179 -20.30 0.92 -1.56
N LYS A 180 -20.19 1.84 -2.51
CA LYS A 180 -19.75 1.55 -3.88
C LYS A 180 -18.31 2.05 -4.07
N PHE A 181 -17.50 1.28 -4.79
CA PHE A 181 -16.13 1.62 -5.13
C PHE A 181 -15.75 1.09 -6.51
N THR A 182 -14.61 1.53 -7.02
CA THR A 182 -14.10 1.10 -8.33
C THR A 182 -12.70 0.54 -8.15
N LEU A 183 -12.45 -0.67 -8.65
CA LEU A 183 -11.10 -1.21 -8.85
C LEU A 183 -10.58 -0.77 -10.23
N ARG A 184 -9.33 -0.45 -10.32
CA ARG A 184 -8.67 0.02 -11.56
C ARG A 184 -7.52 -0.88 -11.94
#